data_d0af6fb051d7ec20366ef7738931d469
#
_entry.id   d0af6fb051d7ec20366ef7738931d469
#
_cell.length_a   1.000
_cell.length_b   1.000
_cell.length_c   1.000
_cell.angle_alpha   90.00
_cell.angle_beta   90.00
_cell.angle_gamma   90.00
#
_symmetry.space_group_name_H-M   'P 1'
#
loop_
_entity.id
_entity.type
_entity.pdbx_description
1 polymer ?
#
loop_
_entity_poly.entity_id
_entity_poly.type
_entity_poly.pdbx_seq_one_letter_code
_entity_poly.pdbx_strand_id
1 'polypeptide(L)'
;NNDMRRNLSEPLQELRELDKDFPEIRVSVRTSDTPPSEKQKMLKKPPHILITTPESFGISLTSLKFKEKLATAEWIIIDEIHELASSKRGSYLMSMVELLEKLVKKSPIVRVGLSATISPLEEVAKFLVGPNRSCKVVDARFVKPVDIKVVSPVRDLVHATEEEVEKGIYD
;
A
#
# COMPACT_ATOMS: atom_id res chain seq x y z
N ASN A 1 7.41 -4.13 -3.47
CA ASN A 1 6.45 -5.26 -3.30
C ASN A 1 7.01 -6.41 -2.45
N ASN A 2 8.29 -6.76 -2.60
CA ASN A 2 8.90 -7.80 -1.75
C ASN A 2 9.07 -7.30 -0.30
N ASP A 3 9.47 -6.06 -0.13
CA ASP A 3 9.63 -5.43 1.19
C ASP A 3 8.26 -5.32 1.90
N MET A 4 7.22 -4.92 1.17
CA MET A 4 5.85 -4.87 1.72
C MET A 4 5.36 -6.26 2.14
N ARG A 5 5.67 -7.31 1.35
CA ARG A 5 5.36 -8.69 1.74
C ARG A 5 6.09 -9.08 3.02
N ARG A 6 7.38 -8.76 3.12
CA ARG A 6 8.19 -9.06 4.30
C ARG A 6 7.67 -8.33 5.53
N ASN A 7 7.43 -7.02 5.40
CA ASN A 7 6.89 -6.17 6.48
C ASN A 7 5.53 -6.62 7.00
N LEU A 8 4.74 -7.35 6.21
CA LEU A 8 3.48 -7.95 6.67
C LEU A 8 3.67 -9.37 7.21
N SER A 9 4.56 -10.16 6.61
CA SER A 9 4.71 -11.59 6.96
C SER A 9 5.45 -11.78 8.28
N GLU A 10 6.44 -10.95 8.60
CA GLU A 10 7.20 -11.03 9.85
C GLU A 10 6.30 -10.80 11.08
N PRO A 11 5.54 -9.69 11.20
CA PRO A 11 4.65 -9.49 12.33
C PRO A 11 3.54 -10.55 12.45
N LEU A 12 3.04 -11.07 11.33
CA LEU A 12 2.04 -12.14 11.35
C LEU A 12 2.61 -13.46 11.86
N GLN A 13 3.90 -13.71 11.60
CA GLN A 13 4.59 -14.87 12.14
C GLN A 13 4.84 -14.72 13.64
N GLU A 14 5.30 -13.56 14.08
CA GLU A 14 5.51 -13.24 15.50
C GLU A 14 4.20 -13.38 16.30
N LEU A 15 3.09 -12.86 15.78
CA LEU A 15 1.78 -13.01 16.41
C LEU A 15 1.38 -14.49 16.57
N ARG A 16 1.72 -15.32 15.58
CA ARG A 16 1.43 -16.75 15.62
C ARG A 16 2.32 -17.52 16.59
N GLU A 17 3.53 -17.03 16.84
CA GLU A 17 4.42 -17.59 17.87
C GLU A 17 3.95 -17.23 19.28
N LEU A 18 3.37 -16.03 19.45
CA LEU A 18 2.80 -15.56 20.72
C LEU A 18 1.45 -16.20 21.04
N ASP A 19 0.61 -16.40 20.03
CA ASP A 19 -0.72 -16.99 20.18
C ASP A 19 -0.88 -18.17 19.21
N LYS A 20 -0.92 -19.40 19.75
CA LYS A 20 -1.07 -20.63 18.97
C LYS A 20 -2.44 -20.76 18.31
N ASP A 21 -3.44 -20.07 18.81
CA ASP A 21 -4.80 -20.05 18.26
C ASP A 21 -4.95 -18.96 17.16
N PHE A 22 -3.91 -18.14 16.95
CA PHE A 22 -3.91 -17.13 15.88
C PHE A 22 -4.05 -17.79 14.49
N PRO A 23 -5.01 -17.36 13.68
CA PRO A 23 -5.28 -18.01 12.40
C PRO A 23 -4.12 -17.84 11.40
N GLU A 24 -3.95 -18.84 10.52
CA GLU A 24 -2.98 -18.73 9.41
C GLU A 24 -3.42 -17.64 8.43
N ILE A 25 -2.74 -16.49 8.41
CA ILE A 25 -2.96 -15.42 7.43
C ILE A 25 -1.98 -15.58 6.27
N ARG A 26 -2.51 -15.89 5.10
CA ARG A 26 -1.70 -16.06 3.88
C ARG A 26 -1.59 -14.75 3.14
N VAL A 27 -0.35 -14.30 2.94
CA VAL A 27 0.00 -13.11 2.15
C VAL A 27 0.62 -13.56 0.84
N SER A 28 0.17 -13.02 -0.28
CA SER A 28 0.74 -13.30 -1.59
C SER A 28 0.93 -12.02 -2.41
N VAL A 29 1.98 -12.00 -3.23
CA VAL A 29 2.26 -10.93 -4.19
C VAL A 29 1.87 -11.40 -5.59
N ARG A 30 1.08 -10.60 -6.30
CA ARG A 30 0.73 -10.83 -7.71
C ARG A 30 1.03 -9.60 -8.53
N THR A 31 2.11 -9.69 -9.30
CA THR A 31 2.57 -8.65 -10.23
C THR A 31 2.77 -9.26 -11.61
N SER A 32 3.25 -8.47 -12.59
CA SER A 32 3.70 -8.97 -13.90
C SER A 32 4.69 -10.12 -13.75
N ASP A 33 5.64 -9.96 -12.84
CA ASP A 33 6.81 -10.84 -12.65
C ASP A 33 6.50 -12.12 -11.85
N THR A 34 5.29 -12.21 -11.28
CA THR A 34 4.88 -13.40 -10.53
C THR A 34 4.81 -14.62 -11.46
N PRO A 35 5.55 -15.71 -11.16
CA PRO A 35 5.58 -16.90 -11.98
C PRO A 35 4.20 -17.53 -12.20
N PRO A 36 3.93 -18.17 -13.35
CA PRO A 36 2.66 -18.85 -13.62
C PRO A 36 2.30 -19.92 -12.58
N SER A 37 3.28 -20.63 -12.06
CA SER A 37 3.10 -21.64 -11.01
C SER A 37 2.55 -21.02 -9.71
N GLU A 38 3.03 -19.84 -9.30
CA GLU A 38 2.52 -19.13 -8.14
C GLU A 38 1.13 -18.56 -8.39
N LYS A 39 0.88 -18.00 -9.58
CA LYS A 39 -0.45 -17.56 -9.99
C LYS A 39 -1.47 -18.71 -9.89
N GLN A 40 -1.08 -19.91 -10.28
CA GLN A 40 -1.93 -21.11 -10.15
C GLN A 40 -2.13 -21.55 -8.70
N LYS A 41 -1.12 -21.47 -7.84
CA LYS A 41 -1.26 -21.75 -6.41
C LYS A 41 -2.29 -20.84 -5.76
N MET A 42 -2.28 -19.54 -6.09
CA MET A 42 -3.26 -18.56 -5.60
C MET A 42 -4.70 -18.90 -6.01
N LEU A 43 -4.91 -19.53 -7.17
CA LEU A 43 -6.24 -20.00 -7.58
C LEU A 43 -6.73 -21.18 -6.77
N LYS A 44 -5.82 -22.10 -6.39
CA LYS A 44 -6.16 -23.29 -5.58
C LYS A 44 -6.33 -22.94 -4.10
N LYS A 45 -5.41 -22.13 -3.56
CA LYS A 45 -5.43 -21.67 -2.16
C LYS A 45 -5.34 -20.13 -2.16
N PRO A 46 -6.46 -19.40 -2.28
CA PRO A 46 -6.45 -17.95 -2.32
C PRO A 46 -5.79 -17.34 -1.09
N PRO A 47 -5.00 -16.27 -1.23
CA PRO A 47 -4.45 -15.56 -0.09
C PRO A 47 -5.54 -14.78 0.65
N HIS A 48 -5.33 -14.51 1.94
CA HIS A 48 -6.16 -13.59 2.71
C HIS A 48 -5.78 -12.14 2.43
N ILE A 49 -4.49 -11.88 2.17
CA ILE A 49 -3.97 -10.57 1.76
C ILE A 49 -3.28 -10.72 0.41
N LEU A 50 -3.76 -9.99 -0.60
CA LEU A 50 -3.16 -9.94 -1.93
C LEU A 50 -2.49 -8.59 -2.15
N ILE A 51 -1.18 -8.58 -2.28
CA ILE A 51 -0.39 -7.41 -2.68
C ILE A 51 -0.28 -7.41 -4.20
N THR A 52 -0.68 -6.32 -4.85
CA THR A 52 -0.69 -6.25 -6.32
C THR A 52 -0.43 -4.84 -6.83
N THR A 53 -0.18 -4.71 -8.13
CA THR A 53 -0.11 -3.43 -8.83
C THR A 53 -1.44 -3.13 -9.54
N PRO A 54 -1.75 -1.86 -9.88
CA PRO A 54 -2.97 -1.51 -10.60
C PRO A 54 -3.18 -2.34 -11.87
N GLU A 55 -2.12 -2.57 -12.65
CA GLU A 55 -2.16 -3.32 -13.91
C GLU A 55 -2.48 -4.80 -13.67
N SER A 56 -1.80 -5.41 -12.70
CA SER A 56 -2.02 -6.81 -12.34
C SER A 56 -3.38 -7.04 -11.68
N PHE A 57 -3.89 -6.04 -10.97
CA PHE A 57 -5.24 -6.04 -10.42
C PHE A 57 -6.29 -6.07 -11.55
N GLY A 58 -6.17 -5.20 -12.55
CA GLY A 58 -7.06 -5.19 -13.70
C GLY A 58 -7.05 -6.52 -14.46
N ILE A 59 -5.86 -7.09 -14.73
CA ILE A 59 -5.74 -8.43 -15.33
C ILE A 59 -6.42 -9.50 -14.47
N SER A 60 -6.32 -9.38 -13.15
CA SER A 60 -6.95 -10.33 -12.22
C SER A 60 -8.48 -10.26 -12.26
N LEU A 61 -9.04 -9.05 -12.39
CA LEU A 61 -10.48 -8.81 -12.51
C LEU A 61 -11.07 -9.31 -13.84
N THR A 62 -10.28 -9.32 -14.92
CA THR A 62 -10.71 -9.84 -16.23
C THR A 62 -10.54 -11.37 -16.33
N SER A 63 -9.77 -11.98 -15.44
CA SER A 63 -9.59 -13.44 -15.40
C SER A 63 -10.82 -14.12 -14.81
N LEU A 64 -11.50 -14.97 -15.58
CA LEU A 64 -12.71 -15.68 -15.14
C LEU A 64 -12.56 -16.39 -13.81
N LYS A 65 -11.44 -17.09 -13.61
CA LYS A 65 -11.17 -17.88 -12.40
C LYS A 65 -10.75 -17.00 -11.21
N PHE A 66 -10.00 -15.92 -11.46
CA PHE A 66 -9.45 -15.10 -10.37
C PHE A 66 -10.44 -14.05 -9.87
N LYS A 67 -11.29 -13.50 -10.74
CA LYS A 67 -12.34 -12.56 -10.33
C LYS A 67 -13.31 -13.12 -9.30
N GLU A 68 -13.60 -14.44 -9.38
CA GLU A 68 -14.45 -15.11 -8.38
C GLU A 68 -13.81 -15.08 -6.97
N LYS A 69 -12.48 -15.15 -6.90
CA LYS A 69 -11.74 -15.05 -5.63
C LYS A 69 -11.73 -13.60 -5.12
N LEU A 70 -11.59 -12.63 -6.02
CA LEU A 70 -11.66 -11.22 -5.68
C LEU A 70 -13.06 -10.78 -5.24
N ALA A 71 -14.11 -11.45 -5.70
CA ALA A 71 -15.49 -11.18 -5.30
C ALA A 71 -15.78 -11.41 -3.80
N THR A 72 -14.84 -11.99 -3.06
CA THR A 72 -14.90 -12.14 -1.59
C THR A 72 -14.12 -11.08 -0.84
N ALA A 73 -13.54 -10.10 -1.53
CA ALA A 73 -12.77 -9.03 -0.91
C ALA A 73 -13.67 -8.14 -0.04
N GLU A 74 -13.22 -7.84 1.16
CA GLU A 74 -13.90 -6.96 2.10
C GLU A 74 -13.21 -5.59 2.21
N TRP A 75 -11.92 -5.57 1.94
CA TRP A 75 -11.07 -4.39 2.08
C TRP A 75 -10.23 -4.18 0.84
N ILE A 76 -10.01 -2.92 0.47
CA ILE A 76 -8.98 -2.50 -0.47
C ILE A 76 -8.18 -1.37 0.15
N ILE A 77 -6.85 -1.54 0.18
CA ILE A 77 -5.92 -0.56 0.71
C ILE A 77 -5.06 -0.05 -0.45
N ILE A 78 -5.04 1.24 -0.63
CA ILE A 78 -4.24 1.91 -1.66
C ILE A 78 -3.16 2.72 -0.96
N ASP A 79 -1.94 2.24 -1.09
CA ASP A 79 -0.78 2.91 -0.55
C ASP A 79 -0.29 4.01 -1.49
N GLU A 80 0.29 5.08 -0.92
CA GLU A 80 0.75 6.28 -1.65
C GLU A 80 -0.30 6.83 -2.62
N ILE A 81 -1.56 6.88 -2.19
CA ILE A 81 -2.70 7.25 -3.04
C ILE A 81 -2.52 8.62 -3.70
N HIS A 82 -1.75 9.50 -3.10
CA HIS A 82 -1.46 10.83 -3.64
C HIS A 82 -0.70 10.79 -4.96
N GLU A 83 0.18 9.82 -5.18
CA GLU A 83 0.89 9.64 -6.44
C GLU A 83 -0.06 9.19 -7.57
N LEU A 84 -1.15 8.55 -7.20
CA LEU A 84 -2.14 8.04 -8.14
C LEU A 84 -3.21 9.08 -8.48
N ALA A 85 -3.56 9.96 -7.55
CA ALA A 85 -4.71 10.87 -7.67
C ALA A 85 -4.68 11.77 -8.91
N SER A 86 -3.50 12.18 -9.36
CA SER A 86 -3.32 13.05 -10.54
C SER A 86 -2.93 12.30 -11.82
N SER A 87 -2.92 10.96 -11.80
CA SER A 87 -2.37 10.15 -12.87
C SER A 87 -3.43 9.35 -13.65
N LYS A 88 -3.15 9.05 -14.93
CA LYS A 88 -3.97 8.11 -15.71
C LYS A 88 -4.02 6.72 -15.08
N ARG A 89 -2.93 6.33 -14.43
CA ARG A 89 -2.80 5.05 -13.72
C ARG A 89 -3.75 4.97 -12.53
N GLY A 90 -3.93 6.09 -11.82
CA GLY A 90 -4.89 6.18 -10.75
C GLY A 90 -6.34 6.14 -11.22
N SER A 91 -6.67 6.84 -12.32
CA SER A 91 -8.01 6.78 -12.92
C SER A 91 -8.35 5.35 -13.37
N TYR A 92 -7.37 4.64 -13.94
CA TYR A 92 -7.51 3.22 -14.28
C TYR A 92 -7.77 2.37 -13.03
N LEU A 93 -6.97 2.54 -11.96
CA LEU A 93 -7.16 1.81 -10.71
C LEU A 93 -8.55 2.03 -10.13
N MET A 94 -9.01 3.29 -10.06
CA MET A 94 -10.35 3.59 -9.51
C MET A 94 -11.47 2.95 -10.34
N SER A 95 -11.34 2.91 -11.66
CA SER A 95 -12.29 2.19 -12.52
C SER A 95 -12.33 0.69 -12.20
N MET A 96 -11.18 0.09 -11.91
CA MET A 96 -11.10 -1.32 -11.51
C MET A 96 -11.67 -1.55 -10.10
N VAL A 97 -11.49 -0.60 -9.18
CA VAL A 97 -12.10 -0.65 -7.83
C VAL A 97 -13.63 -0.60 -7.92
N GLU A 98 -14.19 0.28 -8.75
CA GLU A 98 -15.64 0.34 -8.98
C GLU A 98 -16.16 -0.98 -9.62
N LEU A 99 -15.39 -1.58 -10.51
CA LEU A 99 -15.73 -2.88 -11.09
C LEU A 99 -15.70 -3.99 -10.03
N LEU A 100 -14.69 -4.01 -9.16
CA LEU A 100 -14.61 -4.96 -8.06
C LEU A 100 -15.82 -4.82 -7.13
N GLU A 101 -16.22 -3.60 -6.77
CA GLU A 101 -17.36 -3.35 -5.90
C GLU A 101 -18.68 -3.91 -6.47
N LYS A 102 -18.83 -3.84 -7.80
CA LYS A 102 -19.99 -4.47 -8.48
C LYS A 102 -19.95 -6.01 -8.46
N LEU A 103 -18.77 -6.59 -8.31
CA LEU A 103 -18.61 -8.05 -8.24
C LEU A 103 -18.85 -8.60 -6.83
N VAL A 104 -18.57 -7.79 -5.81
CA VAL A 104 -18.77 -8.17 -4.41
C VAL A 104 -20.24 -8.11 -4.05
N LYS A 105 -20.78 -9.24 -3.55
CA LYS A 105 -22.22 -9.38 -3.31
C LYS A 105 -22.64 -9.19 -1.85
N LYS A 106 -21.70 -9.34 -0.91
CA LYS A 106 -22.05 -9.43 0.53
C LYS A 106 -22.18 -8.07 1.22
N SER A 107 -21.30 -7.14 0.93
CA SER A 107 -21.29 -5.81 1.54
C SER A 107 -20.44 -4.86 0.69
N PRO A 108 -20.62 -3.55 0.81
CA PRO A 108 -19.71 -2.58 0.20
C PRO A 108 -18.27 -2.82 0.66
N ILE A 109 -17.33 -2.70 -0.25
CA ILE A 109 -15.90 -2.82 0.06
C ILE A 109 -15.46 -1.61 0.87
N VAL A 110 -14.75 -1.85 1.97
CA VAL A 110 -14.10 -0.78 2.73
C VAL A 110 -12.85 -0.31 1.96
N ARG A 111 -12.82 0.97 1.60
CA ARG A 111 -11.70 1.59 0.89
C ARG A 111 -10.84 2.36 1.86
N VAL A 112 -9.54 2.09 1.86
CA VAL A 112 -8.54 2.77 2.68
C VAL A 112 -7.47 3.35 1.76
N GLY A 113 -7.23 4.65 1.87
CA GLY A 113 -6.11 5.34 1.22
C GLY A 113 -5.07 5.74 2.25
N LEU A 114 -3.82 5.35 2.02
CA LEU A 114 -2.69 5.82 2.80
C LEU A 114 -1.93 6.86 1.99
N SER A 115 -1.60 7.97 2.62
CA SER A 115 -0.94 9.09 1.96
C SER A 115 0.10 9.69 2.89
N ALA A 116 1.24 10.06 2.32
CA ALA A 116 2.16 10.99 2.98
C ALA A 116 1.53 12.41 3.05
N THR A 117 2.32 13.41 3.31
CA THR A 117 1.87 14.80 3.39
C THR A 117 1.38 15.32 2.03
N ILE A 118 0.06 15.43 1.84
CA ILE A 118 -0.53 16.11 0.69
C ILE A 118 -1.63 17.08 1.14
N SER A 119 -1.82 18.13 0.37
CA SER A 119 -2.89 19.10 0.52
C SER A 119 -3.47 19.43 -0.87
N PRO A 120 -4.80 19.47 -1.04
CA PRO A 120 -5.84 19.24 -0.04
C PRO A 120 -6.22 17.76 0.12
N LEU A 121 -6.36 17.31 1.37
CA LEU A 121 -6.73 15.93 1.71
C LEU A 121 -8.11 15.54 1.19
N GLU A 122 -9.02 16.48 1.10
CA GLU A 122 -10.41 16.29 0.65
C GLU A 122 -10.47 15.85 -0.83
N GLU A 123 -9.57 16.33 -1.67
CA GLU A 123 -9.52 15.93 -3.08
C GLU A 123 -9.04 14.47 -3.23
N VAL A 124 -8.07 14.06 -2.41
CA VAL A 124 -7.62 12.67 -2.37
C VAL A 124 -8.72 11.75 -1.81
N ALA A 125 -9.46 12.22 -0.81
CA ALA A 125 -10.61 11.49 -0.28
C ALA A 125 -11.70 11.29 -1.33
N LYS A 126 -12.05 12.35 -2.11
CA LYS A 126 -12.99 12.26 -3.23
C LYS A 126 -12.49 11.31 -4.33
N PHE A 127 -11.20 11.33 -4.61
CA PHE A 127 -10.59 10.40 -5.56
C PHE A 127 -10.77 8.94 -5.11
N LEU A 128 -10.57 8.65 -3.82
CA LEU A 128 -10.69 7.30 -3.25
C LEU A 128 -12.12 6.76 -3.33
N VAL A 129 -13.11 7.58 -2.96
CA VAL A 129 -14.48 7.08 -2.78
C VAL A 129 -15.45 7.53 -3.89
N GLY A 130 -15.07 8.53 -4.67
CA GLY A 130 -15.94 9.16 -5.66
C GLY A 130 -16.73 10.35 -5.09
N PRO A 131 -17.34 11.17 -5.96
CA PRO A 131 -17.92 12.47 -5.58
C PRO A 131 -19.15 12.38 -4.67
N ASN A 132 -19.86 11.26 -4.70
CA ASN A 132 -21.16 11.09 -4.02
C ASN A 132 -21.08 10.20 -2.77
N ARG A 133 -19.87 9.89 -2.29
CA ARG A 133 -19.65 9.06 -1.09
C ARG A 133 -18.90 9.85 -0.03
N SER A 134 -19.19 9.58 1.24
CA SER A 134 -18.46 10.16 2.36
C SER A 134 -17.17 9.38 2.62
N CYS A 135 -16.11 10.09 3.02
CA CYS A 135 -14.85 9.54 3.45
C CYS A 135 -14.46 10.15 4.79
N LYS A 136 -13.99 9.31 5.72
CA LYS A 136 -13.41 9.79 6.98
C LYS A 136 -11.93 10.07 6.74
N VAL A 137 -11.53 11.31 6.87
CA VAL A 137 -10.11 11.72 6.81
C VAL A 137 -9.53 11.68 8.23
N VAL A 138 -8.39 11.02 8.38
CA VAL A 138 -7.62 10.97 9.63
C VAL A 138 -6.26 11.60 9.36
N ASP A 139 -6.03 12.78 9.94
CA ASP A 139 -4.74 13.46 9.85
C ASP A 139 -3.90 13.09 11.08
N ALA A 140 -2.81 12.36 10.85
CA ALA A 140 -1.93 11.85 11.91
C ALA A 140 -0.66 12.70 12.12
N ARG A 141 -0.54 13.87 11.47
CA ARG A 141 0.67 14.73 11.55
C ARG A 141 0.95 15.27 12.96
N PHE A 142 -0.05 15.31 13.82
CA PHE A 142 0.07 15.77 15.21
C PHE A 142 0.68 14.74 16.18
N VAL A 143 0.85 13.49 15.74
CA VAL A 143 1.20 12.36 16.64
C VAL A 143 2.68 12.37 17.05
N LYS A 144 3.55 13.04 16.31
CA LYS A 144 4.99 13.06 16.62
C LYS A 144 5.57 14.45 16.34
N PRO A 145 5.73 15.31 17.36
CA PRO A 145 6.56 16.49 17.19
C PRO A 145 8.01 16.04 16.93
N VAL A 146 8.56 16.48 15.80
CA VAL A 146 9.93 16.20 15.42
C VAL A 146 10.70 17.50 15.54
N ASP A 147 11.72 17.53 16.38
CA ASP A 147 12.69 18.62 16.42
C ASP A 147 13.80 18.31 15.42
N ILE A 148 13.80 19.04 14.31
CA ILE A 148 14.78 18.85 13.24
C ILE A 148 15.76 20.00 13.26
N LYS A 149 17.03 19.70 13.52
CA LYS A 149 18.13 20.65 13.45
C LYS A 149 19.00 20.33 12.24
N VAL A 150 19.09 21.28 11.32
CA VAL A 150 20.03 21.20 10.19
C VAL A 150 21.34 21.81 10.64
N VAL A 151 22.39 21.03 10.65
CA VAL A 151 23.75 21.49 10.99
C VAL A 151 24.70 21.22 9.84
N SER A 152 25.63 22.15 9.64
CA SER A 152 26.74 21.90 8.72
C SER A 152 27.84 21.12 9.47
N PRO A 153 28.36 20.03 8.89
CA PRO A 153 29.43 19.26 9.53
C PRO A 153 30.74 20.04 9.66
N VAL A 154 30.89 21.07 8.82
CA VAL A 154 32.06 21.97 8.86
C VAL A 154 31.61 23.40 8.66
N ARG A 155 32.42 24.37 9.11
CA ARG A 155 32.11 25.81 8.99
C ARG A 155 32.22 26.34 7.56
N ASP A 156 33.12 25.76 6.78
CA ASP A 156 33.36 26.15 5.39
C ASP A 156 33.37 24.88 4.50
N LEU A 157 32.27 24.66 3.79
CA LEU A 157 32.11 23.51 2.88
C LEU A 157 32.93 23.67 1.57
N VAL A 158 33.37 24.86 1.25
CA VAL A 158 34.11 25.15 -0.02
C VAL A 158 35.58 24.76 0.11
N HIS A 159 36.17 24.92 1.31
CA HIS A 159 37.58 24.70 1.56
C HIS A 159 37.84 23.52 2.51
N ALA A 160 36.80 22.82 2.94
CA ALA A 160 36.94 21.67 3.83
C ALA A 160 37.60 20.47 3.14
N THR A 161 38.47 19.80 3.85
CA THR A 161 39.06 18.51 3.43
C THR A 161 38.08 17.37 3.68
N GLU A 162 38.22 16.24 2.95
CA GLU A 162 37.36 15.06 3.15
C GLU A 162 37.41 14.56 4.60
N GLU A 163 38.60 14.58 5.24
CA GLU A 163 38.76 14.17 6.64
C GLU A 163 38.00 15.09 7.63
N GLU A 164 37.93 16.41 7.36
CA GLU A 164 37.18 17.35 8.21
C GLU A 164 35.66 17.16 8.05
N VAL A 165 35.19 16.83 6.85
CA VAL A 165 33.78 16.54 6.59
C VAL A 165 33.37 15.24 7.28
N GLU A 166 34.16 14.17 7.15
CA GLU A 166 33.88 12.89 7.83
C GLU A 166 33.85 13.05 9.35
N LYS A 167 34.82 13.77 9.94
CA LYS A 167 34.88 13.99 11.37
C LYS A 167 33.66 14.77 11.89
N GLY A 168 33.20 15.78 11.15
CA GLY A 168 32.04 16.60 11.53
C GLY A 168 30.70 15.88 11.36
N ILE A 169 30.63 14.73 10.69
CA ILE A 169 29.41 13.92 10.58
C ILE A 169 29.22 13.02 11.81
N TYR A 170 30.31 12.67 12.49
CA TYR A 170 30.29 11.72 13.61
C TYR A 170 30.40 12.38 15.01
N ASP A 171 30.65 13.67 15.07
CA ASP A 171 30.60 14.51 16.28
C ASP A 171 29.24 15.23 16.41
#